data_139045502eef42ba83726d66923c0ef0
#
_entry.id   139045502eef42ba83726d66923c0ef0
#
_cell.length_a   1.000
_cell.length_b   1.000
_cell.length_c   1.000
_cell.angle_alpha   90.00
_cell.angle_beta   90.00
_cell.angle_gamma   90.00
#
_symmetry.space_group_name_H-M   'P 1'
#
loop_
_entity.id
_entity.type
_entity.pdbx_description
1 polymer ?
#
loop_
_entity_poly.entity_id
_entity_poly.type
_entity_poly.pdbx_seq_one_letter_code
_entity_poly.pdbx_strand_id
1 'polypeptide(L)'
;MLFDEMGAVLLVRFVVVRPGGEFIFWALPGGEIEDGENEAAAAARELREELGISVSVEGPVYRDTNQFWHQGEMQDNQDFLFRGRCGRDEPRLAGVTAEEIGMMREMRWWTAEEIEGSRERIFPAELADRVREQWGLQEGRTV
;
A
#
# COMPACT_ATOMS: atom_id res chain seq x y z
N MET A 1 -5.24 1.25 -1.75
CA MET A 1 -4.88 2.65 -2.10
C MET A 1 -5.69 3.60 -1.25
N LEU A 2 -5.00 4.31 -0.38
CA LEU A 2 -5.60 5.28 0.53
C LEU A 2 -5.39 6.67 -0.04
N PHE A 3 -6.49 7.37 -0.36
CA PHE A 3 -6.46 8.70 -0.97
C PHE A 3 -6.73 9.80 0.04
N ASP A 4 -6.07 10.94 -0.12
CA ASP A 4 -6.41 12.16 0.60
C ASP A 4 -7.48 12.96 -0.16
N GLU A 5 -7.77 14.17 0.29
CA GLU A 5 -8.81 15.03 -0.29
C GLU A 5 -8.46 15.50 -1.71
N MET A 6 -7.18 15.49 -2.06
CA MET A 6 -6.66 16.02 -3.32
C MET A 6 -6.36 14.93 -4.35
N GLY A 7 -6.54 13.67 -4.00
CA GLY A 7 -6.25 12.57 -4.90
C GLY A 7 -4.83 12.04 -4.84
N ALA A 8 -4.06 12.45 -3.85
CA ALA A 8 -2.76 11.85 -3.59
C ALA A 8 -2.96 10.51 -2.86
N VAL A 9 -2.07 9.57 -3.09
CA VAL A 9 -2.10 8.25 -2.46
C VAL A 9 -0.99 8.13 -1.43
N LEU A 10 -1.28 7.44 -0.34
CA LEU A 10 -0.30 7.22 0.72
C LEU A 10 0.59 6.05 0.40
N LEU A 11 1.90 6.29 0.43
CA LEU A 11 2.90 5.23 0.31
C LEU A 11 3.78 5.21 1.54
N VAL A 12 4.27 4.02 1.87
CA VAL A 12 5.20 3.79 2.97
C VAL A 12 6.55 3.40 2.38
N ARG A 13 7.61 3.99 2.92
CA ARG A 13 8.98 3.68 2.53
C ARG A 13 9.48 2.52 3.37
N PHE A 14 9.90 1.46 2.68
CA PHE A 14 10.44 0.27 3.31
C PHE A 14 11.95 0.19 3.07
N VAL A 15 12.67 -0.22 4.09
CA VAL A 15 14.09 -0.51 4.01
C VAL A 15 14.29 -1.94 4.47
N VAL A 16 14.67 -2.81 3.54
CA VAL A 16 14.89 -4.23 3.82
C VAL A 16 16.37 -4.53 3.73
N VAL A 17 16.94 -5.04 4.81
CA VAL A 17 18.35 -5.41 4.85
C VAL A 17 18.52 -6.80 4.24
N ARG A 18 19.37 -6.92 3.24
CA ARG A 18 19.67 -8.16 2.52
C ARG A 18 21.18 -8.37 2.45
N PRO A 19 21.64 -9.61 2.15
CA PRO A 19 23.05 -9.82 1.80
C PRO A 19 23.41 -8.89 0.63
N GLY A 20 24.46 -8.10 0.80
CA GLY A 20 24.90 -7.14 -0.21
C GLY A 20 24.36 -5.73 -0.04
N GLY A 21 23.52 -5.46 0.96
CA GLY A 21 23.08 -4.10 1.26
C GLY A 21 21.59 -3.95 1.53
N GLU A 22 21.14 -2.72 1.53
CA GLU A 22 19.75 -2.38 1.78
C GLU A 22 18.94 -2.32 0.47
N PHE A 23 17.73 -2.83 0.52
CA PHE A 23 16.76 -2.69 -0.57
C PHE A 23 15.68 -1.71 -0.13
N ILE A 24 15.60 -0.58 -0.81
CA ILE A 24 14.69 0.51 -0.45
C ILE A 24 13.62 0.66 -1.52
N PHE A 25 12.36 0.74 -1.09
CA PHE A 25 11.24 0.93 -1.99
C PHE A 25 10.05 1.57 -1.28
N TRP A 26 9.16 2.15 -2.07
CA TRP A 26 7.89 2.67 -1.60
C TRP A 26 6.77 1.73 -2.06
N ALA A 27 5.80 1.51 -1.20
CA ALA A 27 4.67 0.64 -1.53
C ALA A 27 3.41 1.09 -0.79
N LEU A 28 2.29 0.58 -1.23
CA LEU A 28 1.00 0.79 -0.56
C LEU A 28 1.05 0.14 0.84
N PRO A 29 0.40 0.76 1.84
CA PRO A 29 0.27 0.11 3.14
C PRO A 29 -0.59 -1.14 3.03
N GLY A 30 -0.30 -2.14 3.85
CA GLY A 30 -1.03 -3.39 3.87
C GLY A 30 -0.20 -4.50 4.47
N GLY A 31 -0.77 -5.67 4.53
CA GLY A 31 -0.12 -6.86 5.09
C GLY A 31 -0.87 -8.12 4.72
N GLU A 32 -0.59 -9.19 5.44
CA GLU A 32 -1.14 -10.50 5.17
C GLU A 32 -2.56 -10.67 5.70
N ILE A 33 -3.33 -11.52 5.01
CA ILE A 33 -4.66 -11.93 5.44
C ILE A 33 -4.47 -13.02 6.51
N GLU A 34 -5.10 -12.83 7.67
CA GLU A 34 -5.06 -13.80 8.74
C GLU A 34 -6.17 -14.84 8.60
N ASP A 35 -6.01 -15.98 9.25
CA ASP A 35 -6.99 -17.05 9.24
C ASP A 35 -8.37 -16.56 9.72
N GLY A 36 -9.39 -16.94 8.97
CA GLY A 36 -10.78 -16.57 9.30
C GLY A 36 -11.18 -15.18 8.89
N GLU A 37 -10.29 -14.45 8.24
CA GLU A 37 -10.47 -13.07 7.81
C GLU A 37 -10.68 -13.02 6.30
N ASN A 38 -11.61 -12.17 5.82
CA ASN A 38 -11.70 -11.92 4.38
C ASN A 38 -10.76 -10.77 3.99
N GLU A 39 -10.58 -10.57 2.70
CA GLU A 39 -9.62 -9.58 2.16
C GLU A 39 -9.94 -8.15 2.63
N ALA A 40 -11.20 -7.76 2.62
CA ALA A 40 -11.61 -6.41 3.03
C ALA A 40 -11.36 -6.18 4.53
N ALA A 41 -11.66 -7.18 5.35
CA ALA A 41 -11.41 -7.10 6.80
C ALA A 41 -9.91 -7.00 7.08
N ALA A 42 -9.10 -7.76 6.33
CA ALA A 42 -7.64 -7.71 6.45
C ALA A 42 -7.13 -6.30 6.10
N ALA A 43 -7.59 -5.72 5.00
CA ALA A 43 -7.19 -4.38 4.59
C ALA A 43 -7.52 -3.33 5.65
N ALA A 44 -8.74 -3.37 6.19
CA ALA A 44 -9.17 -2.44 7.23
C ALA A 44 -8.36 -2.62 8.52
N ARG A 45 -8.11 -3.86 8.91
CA ARG A 45 -7.30 -4.16 10.11
C ARG A 45 -5.88 -3.65 9.97
N GLU A 46 -5.24 -3.89 8.82
CA GLU A 46 -3.87 -3.43 8.58
C GLU A 46 -3.76 -1.91 8.64
N LEU A 47 -4.75 -1.19 8.11
CA LEU A 47 -4.75 0.27 8.20
C LEU A 47 -4.87 0.74 9.65
N ARG A 48 -5.67 0.06 10.48
CA ARG A 48 -5.76 0.40 11.90
C ARG A 48 -4.44 0.13 12.62
N GLU A 49 -3.85 -1.02 12.38
CA GLU A 49 -2.61 -1.43 13.06
C GLU A 49 -1.41 -0.61 12.63
N GLU A 50 -1.23 -0.39 11.34
CA GLU A 50 -0.06 0.31 10.80
C GLU A 50 -0.17 1.82 10.88
N LEU A 51 -1.35 2.38 10.60
CA LEU A 51 -1.53 3.81 10.43
C LEU A 51 -2.47 4.45 11.45
N GLY A 52 -3.05 3.66 12.34
CA GLY A 52 -3.92 4.17 13.39
C GLY A 52 -5.23 4.77 12.91
N ILE A 53 -5.70 4.39 11.74
CA ILE A 53 -6.94 4.94 11.16
C ILE A 53 -8.01 3.87 10.97
N SER A 54 -9.26 4.30 11.06
CA SER A 54 -10.42 3.46 10.78
C SER A 54 -11.12 4.02 9.55
N VAL A 55 -11.01 3.32 8.43
CA VAL A 55 -11.65 3.73 7.17
C VAL A 55 -12.39 2.55 6.56
N SER A 56 -13.46 2.85 5.84
CA SER A 56 -14.13 1.85 5.01
C SER A 56 -13.34 1.71 3.72
N VAL A 57 -13.12 0.46 3.31
CA VAL A 57 -12.43 0.18 2.05
C VAL A 57 -13.41 -0.43 1.05
N GLU A 58 -13.19 -0.10 -0.21
CA GLU A 58 -13.98 -0.62 -1.33
C GLU A 58 -13.10 -1.53 -2.19
N GLY A 59 -13.68 -2.59 -2.70
CA GLY A 59 -12.98 -3.49 -3.60
C GLY A 59 -13.07 -4.96 -3.19
N PRO A 60 -12.13 -5.78 -3.65
CA PRO A 60 -10.86 -5.39 -4.27
C PRO A 60 -11.04 -4.75 -5.64
N VAL A 61 -10.26 -3.70 -5.90
CA VAL A 61 -10.29 -2.99 -7.18
C VAL A 61 -9.25 -3.54 -8.16
N TYR A 62 -8.21 -4.16 -7.65
CA TYR A 62 -7.21 -4.89 -8.43
C TYR A 62 -6.82 -6.16 -7.72
N ARG A 63 -6.47 -7.16 -8.51
CA ARG A 63 -5.92 -8.42 -8.03
C ARG A 63 -4.67 -8.71 -8.85
N ASP A 64 -3.54 -8.79 -8.17
CA ASP A 64 -2.26 -9.07 -8.79
C ASP A 64 -1.76 -10.44 -8.34
N THR A 65 -1.19 -11.19 -9.27
CA THR A 65 -0.52 -12.45 -8.96
C THR A 65 0.96 -12.23 -9.21
N ASN A 66 1.78 -12.61 -8.25
CA ASN A 66 3.23 -12.53 -8.38
C ASN A 66 3.88 -13.73 -7.68
N GLN A 67 5.17 -13.87 -7.87
CA GLN A 67 5.95 -14.94 -7.26
C GLN A 67 7.04 -14.33 -6.38
N PHE A 68 7.33 -14.97 -5.27
CA PHE A 68 8.40 -14.55 -4.38
C PHE A 68 9.12 -15.75 -3.78
N TRP A 69 10.38 -15.53 -3.40
CA TRP A 69 11.17 -16.52 -2.69
C TRP A 69 10.82 -16.52 -1.21
N HIS A 70 10.51 -17.71 -0.69
CA HIS A 70 10.28 -17.88 0.74
C HIS A 70 10.86 -19.24 1.15
N GLN A 71 11.78 -19.23 2.07
CA GLN A 71 12.43 -20.44 2.60
C GLN A 71 12.99 -21.36 1.51
N GLY A 72 13.65 -20.78 0.50
CA GLY A 72 14.29 -21.53 -0.56
C GLY A 72 13.37 -22.03 -1.67
N GLU A 73 12.10 -21.67 -1.64
CA GLU A 73 11.12 -22.05 -2.65
C GLU A 73 10.45 -20.83 -3.28
N MET A 74 10.12 -20.96 -4.55
CA MET A 74 9.33 -19.95 -5.25
C MET A 74 7.86 -20.19 -4.94
N GLN A 75 7.20 -19.20 -4.38
CA GLN A 75 5.78 -19.29 -4.01
C GLN A 75 4.94 -18.28 -4.78
N ASP A 76 3.73 -18.70 -5.12
CA ASP A 76 2.75 -17.81 -5.73
C ASP A 76 2.12 -16.94 -4.65
N ASN A 77 1.91 -15.67 -4.98
CA ASN A 77 1.28 -14.72 -4.09
C ASN A 77 0.18 -13.96 -4.85
N GLN A 78 -0.91 -13.69 -4.16
CA GLN A 78 -1.98 -12.84 -4.67
C GLN A 78 -2.10 -11.60 -3.80
N ASP A 79 -2.07 -10.44 -4.43
CA ASP A 79 -2.29 -9.18 -3.77
C ASP A 79 -3.67 -8.65 -4.15
N PHE A 80 -4.41 -8.20 -3.15
CA PHE A 80 -5.71 -7.59 -3.33
C PHE A 80 -5.60 -6.13 -2.96
N LEU A 81 -5.89 -5.24 -3.92
CA LEU A 81 -5.81 -3.81 -3.71
C LEU A 81 -7.21 -3.24 -3.50
N PHE A 82 -7.35 -2.47 -2.44
CA PHE A 82 -8.59 -1.79 -2.08
C PHE A 82 -8.39 -0.29 -2.18
N ARG A 83 -9.45 0.47 -2.20
CA ARG A 83 -9.38 1.92 -2.12
C ARG A 83 -10.14 2.42 -0.90
N GLY A 84 -9.64 3.52 -0.35
CA GLY A 84 -10.26 4.20 0.78
C GLY A 84 -9.88 5.67 0.76
N ARG A 85 -10.50 6.46 1.62
CA ARG A 85 -10.22 7.89 1.74
C ARG A 85 -10.06 8.27 3.19
N CYS A 86 -9.17 9.22 3.44
CA CYS A 86 -9.02 9.83 4.76
C CYS A 86 -8.48 11.25 4.63
N GLY A 87 -8.47 12.00 5.71
CA GLY A 87 -7.78 13.27 5.74
C GLY A 87 -6.27 13.07 5.74
N ARG A 88 -5.56 13.97 5.09
CA ARG A 88 -4.10 13.90 4.96
C ARG A 88 -3.37 13.78 6.30
N ASP A 89 -3.93 14.39 7.35
CA ASP A 89 -3.31 14.43 8.68
C ASP A 89 -3.70 13.28 9.60
N GLU A 90 -4.60 12.39 9.15
CA GLU A 90 -5.08 11.29 9.99
C GLU A 90 -4.08 10.13 10.14
N PRO A 91 -3.42 9.66 9.06
CA PRO A 91 -2.50 8.53 9.21
C PRO A 91 -1.20 8.89 9.91
N ARG A 92 -0.71 7.97 10.72
CA ARG A 92 0.62 8.05 11.32
C ARG A 92 1.16 6.64 11.48
N LEU A 93 2.47 6.47 11.35
CA LEU A 93 3.10 5.16 11.57
C LEU A 93 3.00 4.82 13.05
N ALA A 94 2.12 3.89 13.40
CA ALA A 94 1.83 3.50 14.77
C ALA A 94 1.48 2.01 14.80
N GLY A 95 1.61 1.39 15.98
CA GLY A 95 1.21 0.01 16.18
C GLY A 95 2.01 -1.03 15.42
N VAL A 96 3.19 -0.68 14.93
CA VAL A 96 4.05 -1.61 14.21
C VAL A 96 4.86 -2.47 15.19
N THR A 97 5.16 -3.72 14.79
CA THR A 97 6.00 -4.60 15.58
C THR A 97 7.45 -4.09 15.58
N ALA A 98 8.28 -4.62 16.49
CA ALA A 98 9.68 -4.25 16.54
C ALA A 98 10.41 -4.52 15.21
N GLU A 99 10.04 -5.58 14.51
CA GLU A 99 10.61 -5.90 13.20
C GLU A 99 10.16 -4.89 12.14
N GLU A 100 8.89 -4.54 12.14
CA GLU A 100 8.31 -3.58 11.21
C GLU A 100 8.84 -2.16 11.41
N ILE A 101 9.11 -1.75 12.64
CA ILE A 101 9.72 -0.44 12.93
C ILE A 101 11.06 -0.31 12.22
N GLY A 102 11.83 -1.38 12.13
CA GLY A 102 13.10 -1.40 11.41
C GLY A 102 12.95 -1.31 9.89
N MET A 103 11.79 -1.69 9.35
CA MET A 103 11.51 -1.76 7.91
C MET A 103 10.70 -0.57 7.40
N MET A 104 9.70 -0.13 8.16
CA MET A 104 8.81 0.98 7.78
C MET A 104 9.35 2.28 8.34
N ARG A 105 10.05 3.05 7.52
CA ARG A 105 10.80 4.23 7.95
C ARG A 105 10.06 5.56 7.79
N GLU A 106 9.13 5.64 6.85
CA GLU A 106 8.53 6.91 6.46
C GLU A 106 7.23 6.68 5.73
N MET A 107 6.30 7.61 5.82
CA MET A 107 5.12 7.64 4.98
C MET A 107 5.04 9.01 4.29
N ARG A 108 4.49 9.02 3.09
CA ARG A 108 4.35 10.24 2.31
C ARG A 108 3.17 10.12 1.36
N TRP A 109 2.52 11.26 1.12
CA TRP A 109 1.48 11.36 0.10
C TRP A 109 2.11 11.66 -1.25
N TRP A 110 1.69 10.89 -2.26
CA TRP A 110 2.22 11.01 -3.62
C TRP A 110 1.10 11.26 -4.60
N THR A 111 1.27 12.23 -5.49
CA THR A 111 0.40 12.36 -6.66
C THR A 111 0.80 11.35 -7.72
N ALA A 112 -0.10 11.08 -8.67
CA ALA A 112 0.22 10.18 -9.78
C ALA A 112 1.43 10.69 -10.58
N GLU A 113 1.51 12.01 -10.78
CA GLU A 113 2.63 12.64 -11.49
C GLU A 113 3.96 12.45 -10.75
N GLU A 114 3.94 12.58 -9.43
CA GLU A 114 5.13 12.34 -8.62
C GLU A 114 5.61 10.90 -8.71
N ILE A 115 4.67 9.96 -8.67
CA ILE A 115 4.99 8.52 -8.82
C ILE A 115 5.64 8.28 -10.18
N GLU A 116 5.02 8.77 -11.23
CA GLU A 116 5.47 8.56 -12.61
C GLU A 116 6.85 9.18 -12.87
N GLY A 117 7.10 10.34 -12.28
CA GLY A 117 8.36 11.05 -12.46
C GLY A 117 9.48 10.65 -11.49
N SER A 118 9.21 9.76 -10.55
CA SER A 118 10.20 9.38 -9.55
C SER A 118 11.21 8.37 -10.09
N ARG A 119 12.44 8.46 -9.59
CA ARG A 119 13.49 7.48 -9.86
C ARG A 119 13.56 6.41 -8.78
N GLU A 120 12.77 6.54 -7.72
CA GLU A 120 12.73 5.56 -6.65
C GLU A 120 11.91 4.34 -7.06
N ARG A 121 12.16 3.22 -6.40
CA ARG A 121 11.38 2.01 -6.63
C ARG A 121 10.03 2.16 -5.97
N ILE A 122 8.98 1.98 -6.76
CA ILE A 122 7.61 2.11 -6.29
C ILE A 122 6.83 0.88 -6.76
N PHE A 123 6.15 0.22 -5.87
CA PHE A 123 5.34 -0.96 -6.17
C PHE A 123 3.87 -0.70 -5.83
N PRO A 124 2.95 -1.24 -6.61
CA PRO A 124 3.16 -2.01 -7.85
C PRO A 124 3.62 -1.13 -9.02
N ALA A 125 4.13 -1.76 -10.07
CA ALA A 125 4.76 -1.08 -11.19
C ALA A 125 3.87 -0.10 -11.96
N GLU A 126 2.58 -0.33 -12.02
CA GLU A 126 1.64 0.50 -12.76
C GLU A 126 0.81 1.41 -11.87
N LEU A 127 1.35 1.74 -10.71
CA LEU A 127 0.61 2.44 -9.67
C LEU A 127 0.07 3.81 -10.12
N ALA A 128 0.85 4.58 -10.85
CA ALA A 128 0.41 5.91 -11.30
C ALA A 128 -0.89 5.84 -12.13
N ASP A 129 -0.98 4.89 -13.05
CA ASP A 129 -2.17 4.68 -13.88
C ASP A 129 -3.35 4.21 -13.03
N ARG A 130 -3.10 3.32 -12.09
CA ARG A 130 -4.13 2.82 -11.18
C ARG A 130 -4.67 3.92 -10.26
N VAL A 131 -3.80 4.80 -9.81
CA VAL A 131 -4.18 5.95 -8.99
C VAL A 131 -5.13 6.87 -9.78
N ARG A 132 -4.78 7.19 -11.01
CA ARG A 132 -5.62 8.03 -11.89
C ARG A 132 -6.98 7.40 -12.13
N GLU A 133 -7.00 6.10 -12.41
CA GLU A 133 -8.25 5.39 -12.67
C GLU A 133 -9.16 5.38 -11.43
N GLN A 134 -8.63 4.99 -10.29
CA GLN A 134 -9.42 4.87 -9.07
C GLN A 134 -9.86 6.22 -8.52
N TRP A 135 -9.05 7.24 -8.63
CA TRP A 135 -9.43 8.59 -8.23
C TRP A 135 -10.58 9.14 -9.10
N GLY A 136 -10.49 8.91 -10.40
CA GLY A 136 -11.55 9.29 -11.32
C GLY A 136 -12.89 8.64 -10.99
N LEU A 137 -12.87 7.36 -10.62
CA LEU A 137 -14.08 6.64 -10.22
C LEU A 137 -14.64 7.15 -8.90
N GLN A 138 -13.78 7.48 -7.93
CA GLN A 138 -14.21 8.04 -6.65
C GLN A 138 -14.91 9.38 -6.81
N GLU A 139 -14.49 10.18 -7.78
CA GLU A 139 -15.10 11.48 -8.06
C GLU A 139 -16.35 11.38 -8.94
N GLY A 140 -16.80 10.16 -9.26
CA GLY A 140 -17.96 9.95 -10.10
C GLY A 140 -17.73 10.27 -11.57
N ARG A 141 -16.48 10.35 -12.00
CA ARG A 141 -16.14 10.58 -13.40
C ARG A 141 -16.28 9.29 -14.19
N THR A 142 -16.98 9.39 -15.32
CA THR A 142 -17.04 8.28 -16.27
C THR A 142 -15.79 8.32 -17.12
N VAL A 143 -15.09 7.22 -17.15
CA VAL A 143 -13.90 7.08 -17.97
C VAL A 143 -14.31 6.58 -19.35
#